data_a653d744d5585f75714fd9f8b3aba1b1
#
_entry.id   a653d744d5585f75714fd9f8b3aba1b1
#
_cell.length_a   1.000
_cell.length_b   1.000
_cell.length_c   1.000
_cell.angle_alpha   90.00
_cell.angle_beta   90.00
_cell.angle_gamma   90.00
#
_symmetry.space_group_name_H-M   'P 1'
#
loop_
_entity.id
_entity.type
_entity.pdbx_description
1 polymer ?
#
loop_
_entity_poly.entity_id
_entity_poly.type
_entity_poly.pdbx_seq_one_letter_code
_entity_poly.pdbx_strand_id
1 'polypeptide(L)'
;LEFELNTLSSIFNKRFGINVKRSTESSKSVVQLLIDKSLKTKEHYQLSVNEKRLVIKGATSAAVFYGLMTLDQILAGDICATKQKTIASVEIDDCPRFDYRALMLDPARNFLPIDDIKFYIDQMVKYKFNVLQLHLTDDHGWSIWIESHPSLAGARFYTKKDIQELVDYAAMRHVQVIPEVDMPGHTVFLLSKYPNLACIHQCQTEKIIGKTGHMMLCAGNEEVYAVMDDIIGEVAKMFKSPLIHLGGDEADIPKNWAQCDLCRTLMEKRKYTKPSQLMIPFFENILGSVRKYGKKPILWLELNNVYPPADDYLFPYPQDVTLVNWREGMTPTGLDFSAKKGHNVIMAPSEYTYFDYPQYKGELPEYNNWGMPITTL
;
A
#
# COMPACT_ATOMS: atom_id res chain seq x y z
N LEU A 1 -12.22 21.37 10.39
CA LEU A 1 -12.31 20.43 11.56
C LEU A 1 -13.71 19.82 11.76
N GLU A 2 -14.54 19.81 10.71
CA GLU A 2 -15.93 19.29 10.85
C GLU A 2 -15.95 17.80 11.20
N PHE A 3 -15.14 17.01 10.53
CA PHE A 3 -15.02 15.58 10.76
C PHE A 3 -14.42 15.28 12.15
N GLU A 4 -13.39 16.03 12.57
CA GLU A 4 -12.74 15.88 13.86
C GLU A 4 -13.71 16.24 15.03
N LEU A 5 -14.56 17.26 14.86
CA LEU A 5 -15.59 17.59 15.84
C LEU A 5 -16.66 16.51 15.97
N ASN A 6 -17.06 15.90 14.85
CA ASN A 6 -17.98 14.76 14.85
C ASN A 6 -17.33 13.52 15.49
N THR A 7 -16.05 13.28 15.21
CA THR A 7 -15.26 12.21 15.83
C THR A 7 -15.18 12.40 17.35
N LEU A 8 -14.87 13.61 17.84
CA LEU A 8 -14.88 13.93 19.25
C LEU A 8 -16.23 13.61 19.89
N SER A 9 -17.33 14.06 19.28
CA SER A 9 -18.68 13.80 19.76
C SER A 9 -18.98 12.30 19.85
N SER A 10 -18.55 11.54 18.84
CA SER A 10 -18.70 10.08 18.81
C SER A 10 -17.90 9.41 19.93
N ILE A 11 -16.67 9.83 20.19
CA ILE A 11 -15.83 9.33 21.29
C ILE A 11 -16.53 9.54 22.63
N PHE A 12 -16.99 10.78 22.91
CA PHE A 12 -17.65 11.09 24.19
C PHE A 12 -18.98 10.36 24.36
N ASN A 13 -19.76 10.25 23.29
CA ASN A 13 -21.00 9.46 23.33
C ASN A 13 -20.72 7.98 23.62
N LYS A 14 -19.78 7.37 22.90
CA LYS A 14 -19.40 5.96 23.06
C LYS A 14 -18.84 5.65 24.44
N ARG A 15 -17.99 6.54 25.00
CA ARG A 15 -17.28 6.31 26.26
C ARG A 15 -18.11 6.70 27.49
N PHE A 16 -18.89 7.75 27.38
CA PHE A 16 -19.58 8.35 28.54
C PHE A 16 -21.11 8.45 28.39
N GLY A 17 -21.66 8.22 27.20
CA GLY A 17 -23.07 8.50 26.88
C GLY A 17 -23.38 10.02 26.86
N ILE A 18 -22.37 10.87 26.60
CA ILE A 18 -22.48 12.32 26.56
C ILE A 18 -22.56 12.82 25.15
N ASN A 19 -23.59 13.61 24.84
CA ASN A 19 -23.70 14.36 23.60
C ASN A 19 -23.01 15.70 23.71
N VAL A 20 -21.87 15.86 23.04
CA VAL A 20 -21.13 17.14 23.02
C VAL A 20 -21.87 18.15 22.14
N LYS A 21 -22.12 19.34 22.67
CA LYS A 21 -22.72 20.45 21.92
C LYS A 21 -21.64 21.44 21.51
N ARG A 22 -21.71 21.91 20.28
CA ARG A 22 -20.86 23.02 19.82
C ARG A 22 -21.33 24.32 20.49
N SER A 23 -20.39 25.11 20.96
CA SER A 23 -20.64 26.44 21.53
C SER A 23 -19.56 27.41 21.05
N THR A 24 -19.95 28.65 20.83
CA THR A 24 -19.06 29.79 20.65
C THR A 24 -18.81 30.52 21.97
N GLU A 25 -19.52 30.15 23.03
CA GLU A 25 -19.41 30.78 24.36
C GLU A 25 -18.40 30.04 25.22
N SER A 26 -17.64 30.81 26.01
CA SER A 26 -16.72 30.28 27.02
C SER A 26 -17.50 29.70 28.20
N SER A 27 -17.46 28.38 28.35
CA SER A 27 -18.04 27.66 29.50
C SER A 27 -16.98 27.31 30.54
N LYS A 28 -17.42 26.89 31.76
CA LYS A 28 -16.50 26.48 32.84
C LYS A 28 -15.68 25.22 32.50
N SER A 29 -16.19 24.37 31.61
CA SER A 29 -15.49 23.17 31.15
C SER A 29 -15.59 23.11 29.62
N VAL A 30 -14.48 23.13 28.95
CA VAL A 30 -14.40 23.26 27.49
C VAL A 30 -13.48 22.21 26.92
N VAL A 31 -13.93 21.58 25.82
CA VAL A 31 -13.07 20.81 24.91
C VAL A 31 -12.78 21.68 23.68
N GLN A 32 -11.50 21.87 23.38
CA GLN A 32 -11.06 22.70 22.27
C GLN A 32 -10.22 21.89 21.26
N LEU A 33 -10.57 22.00 19.97
CA LEU A 33 -9.76 21.51 18.86
C LEU A 33 -9.21 22.73 18.11
N LEU A 34 -7.89 22.82 17.99
CA LEU A 34 -7.21 24.01 17.46
C LEU A 34 -6.21 23.60 16.36
N ILE A 35 -6.11 24.44 15.34
CA ILE A 35 -4.99 24.37 14.39
C ILE A 35 -3.91 25.35 14.84
N ASP A 36 -2.71 24.81 15.03
CA ASP A 36 -1.51 25.60 15.39
C ASP A 36 -0.39 25.33 14.39
N LYS A 37 -0.24 26.24 13.43
CA LYS A 37 0.77 26.13 12.35
C LYS A 37 2.21 26.33 12.84
N SER A 38 2.43 26.69 14.11
CA SER A 38 3.77 26.81 14.70
C SER A 38 4.37 25.46 15.08
N LEU A 39 3.56 24.38 15.10
CA LEU A 39 4.03 23.05 15.39
C LEU A 39 4.96 22.51 14.28
N LYS A 40 5.96 21.71 14.68
CA LYS A 40 7.15 21.38 13.87
C LYS A 40 6.88 20.62 12.57
N THR A 41 5.91 19.71 12.57
CA THR A 41 5.59 18.86 11.41
C THR A 41 4.10 18.81 11.15
N LYS A 42 3.69 18.37 9.97
CA LYS A 42 2.29 18.31 9.55
C LYS A 42 1.42 17.43 10.44
N GLU A 43 1.99 16.43 11.09
CA GLU A 43 1.26 15.48 11.96
C GLU A 43 1.56 15.68 13.45
N HIS A 44 2.28 16.74 13.82
CA HIS A 44 2.57 17.10 15.21
C HIS A 44 1.31 17.58 15.91
N TYR A 45 1.02 17.03 17.08
CA TYR A 45 -0.08 17.48 17.93
C TYR A 45 0.33 17.56 19.40
N GLN A 46 -0.43 18.36 20.15
CA GLN A 46 -0.37 18.48 21.59
C GLN A 46 -1.76 18.20 22.17
N LEU A 47 -1.82 17.35 23.19
CA LEU A 47 -3.04 17.05 23.96
C LEU A 47 -2.80 17.46 25.43
N SER A 48 -3.63 18.36 25.92
CA SER A 48 -3.61 18.83 27.34
C SER A 48 -4.95 18.56 27.99
N VAL A 49 -4.93 17.89 29.11
CA VAL A 49 -6.10 17.65 29.95
C VAL A 49 -5.82 18.14 31.37
N ASN A 50 -6.67 19.00 31.90
CA ASN A 50 -6.64 19.42 33.28
C ASN A 50 -8.07 19.56 33.81
N GLU A 51 -8.23 19.97 35.10
CA GLU A 51 -9.53 20.05 35.75
C GLU A 51 -10.57 20.94 35.04
N LYS A 52 -10.14 21.89 34.21
CA LYS A 52 -11.00 22.86 33.53
C LYS A 52 -11.12 22.69 32.04
N ARG A 53 -10.12 22.10 31.40
CA ARG A 53 -10.01 22.08 29.93
C ARG A 53 -9.41 20.78 29.39
N LEU A 54 -9.92 20.37 28.23
CA LEU A 54 -9.28 19.42 27.34
C LEU A 54 -8.99 20.17 26.03
N VAL A 55 -7.73 20.24 25.65
CA VAL A 55 -7.30 20.97 24.46
C VAL A 55 -6.47 20.03 23.57
N ILE A 56 -6.85 19.93 22.31
CA ILE A 56 -6.03 19.27 21.28
C ILE A 56 -5.63 20.33 20.26
N LYS A 57 -4.33 20.53 20.13
CA LYS A 57 -3.73 21.38 19.09
C LYS A 57 -3.03 20.50 18.08
N GLY A 58 -3.23 20.73 16.80
CA GLY A 58 -2.53 20.03 15.73
C GLY A 58 -2.04 20.99 14.66
N ALA A 59 -0.92 20.68 14.04
CA ALA A 59 -0.41 21.46 12.90
C ALA A 59 -1.38 21.45 11.72
N THR A 60 -2.14 20.36 11.56
CA THR A 60 -3.16 20.15 10.53
C THR A 60 -4.39 19.45 11.12
N SER A 61 -5.46 19.30 10.34
CA SER A 61 -6.62 18.48 10.73
C SER A 61 -6.23 17.02 11.01
N ALA A 62 -5.31 16.44 10.23
CA ALA A 62 -4.78 15.11 10.49
C ALA A 62 -4.11 15.01 11.88
N ALA A 63 -3.31 15.99 12.24
CA ALA A 63 -2.68 16.06 13.57
C ALA A 63 -3.71 16.14 14.70
N VAL A 64 -4.76 16.96 14.54
CA VAL A 64 -5.87 17.02 15.49
C VAL A 64 -6.57 15.67 15.60
N PHE A 65 -6.81 15.02 14.46
CA PHE A 65 -7.41 13.69 14.42
C PHE A 65 -6.57 12.64 15.16
N TYR A 66 -5.24 12.66 15.02
CA TYR A 66 -4.34 11.76 15.78
C TYR A 66 -4.37 12.05 17.29
N GLY A 67 -4.50 13.31 17.67
CA GLY A 67 -4.75 13.69 19.07
C GLY A 67 -6.06 13.13 19.62
N LEU A 68 -7.12 13.08 18.79
CA LEU A 68 -8.39 12.43 19.15
C LEU A 68 -8.25 10.91 19.29
N MET A 69 -7.45 10.25 18.44
CA MET A 69 -7.18 8.82 18.58
C MET A 69 -6.43 8.50 19.87
N THR A 70 -5.47 9.34 20.24
CA THR A 70 -4.79 9.23 21.54
C THR A 70 -5.76 9.43 22.70
N LEU A 71 -6.63 10.42 22.62
CA LEU A 71 -7.68 10.62 23.62
C LEU A 71 -8.60 9.40 23.76
N ASP A 72 -9.06 8.81 22.65
CA ASP A 72 -9.91 7.60 22.68
C ASP A 72 -9.19 6.42 23.35
N GLN A 73 -7.87 6.25 23.13
CA GLN A 73 -7.06 5.22 23.79
C GLN A 73 -6.95 5.46 25.30
N ILE A 74 -6.69 6.68 25.74
CA ILE A 74 -6.64 7.04 27.17
C ILE A 74 -7.99 6.72 27.83
N LEU A 75 -9.07 7.17 27.23
CA LEU A 75 -10.42 6.93 27.75
C LEU A 75 -10.79 5.44 27.78
N ALA A 76 -10.28 4.63 26.86
CA ALA A 76 -10.50 3.18 26.86
C ALA A 76 -9.83 2.50 28.06
N GLY A 77 -8.61 2.90 28.40
CA GLY A 77 -7.85 2.37 29.54
C GLY A 77 -8.47 2.77 30.88
N ASP A 78 -8.74 4.06 31.07
CA ASP A 78 -9.24 4.59 32.32
C ASP A 78 -10.63 4.03 32.71
N ILE A 79 -11.55 3.91 31.75
CA ILE A 79 -12.90 3.38 31.98
C ILE A 79 -12.86 1.92 32.42
N CYS A 80 -11.97 1.12 31.85
CA CYS A 80 -11.82 -0.28 32.25
C CYS A 80 -11.26 -0.42 33.66
N ALA A 81 -10.41 0.50 34.09
CA ALA A 81 -9.73 0.45 35.39
C ALA A 81 -10.60 0.94 36.56
N THR A 82 -11.40 2.03 36.40
CA THR A 82 -11.96 2.76 37.50
C THR A 82 -13.48 2.82 37.58
N LYS A 83 -14.20 2.46 36.52
CA LYS A 83 -15.67 2.69 36.38
C LYS A 83 -16.10 4.18 36.61
N GLN A 84 -15.15 5.10 36.76
CA GLN A 84 -15.39 6.53 36.94
C GLN A 84 -15.34 7.27 35.59
N LYS A 85 -16.25 8.21 35.40
CA LYS A 85 -16.31 9.08 34.23
C LYS A 85 -15.36 10.28 34.37
N THR A 86 -14.10 10.01 34.67
CA THR A 86 -13.05 11.03 34.85
C THR A 86 -11.92 10.79 33.87
N ILE A 87 -11.26 11.85 33.46
CA ILE A 87 -10.07 11.80 32.63
C ILE A 87 -8.90 12.31 33.50
N ALA A 88 -7.84 11.51 33.59
CA ALA A 88 -6.63 11.92 34.30
C ALA A 88 -6.02 13.17 33.66
N SER A 89 -5.48 14.07 34.45
CA SER A 89 -4.71 15.22 33.94
C SER A 89 -3.46 14.71 33.24
N VAL A 90 -3.25 15.13 31.98
CA VAL A 90 -2.13 14.69 31.16
C VAL A 90 -1.71 15.78 30.18
N GLU A 91 -0.42 15.84 29.90
CA GLU A 91 0.19 16.65 28.86
C GLU A 91 0.94 15.72 27.89
N ILE A 92 0.58 15.74 26.61
CA ILE A 92 1.19 14.95 25.56
C ILE A 92 1.64 15.89 24.45
N ASP A 93 2.89 15.73 24.03
CA ASP A 93 3.47 16.36 22.83
C ASP A 93 4.00 15.22 21.95
N ASP A 94 3.35 14.98 20.83
CA ASP A 94 3.60 13.80 20.00
C ASP A 94 3.73 14.15 18.52
N CYS A 95 4.68 13.51 17.89
CA CYS A 95 5.02 13.68 16.50
C CYS A 95 5.50 12.33 15.92
N PRO A 96 4.93 11.83 14.84
CA PRO A 96 5.36 10.58 14.28
C PRO A 96 6.81 10.64 13.79
N ARG A 97 7.55 9.56 14.03
CA ARG A 97 8.94 9.40 13.56
C ARG A 97 9.00 9.15 12.05
N PHE A 98 7.99 8.47 11.50
CA PHE A 98 7.92 8.12 10.09
C PHE A 98 6.68 8.74 9.46
N ASP A 99 6.86 9.37 8.29
CA ASP A 99 5.77 10.00 7.53
C ASP A 99 4.88 8.97 6.82
N TYR A 100 5.38 7.77 6.58
CA TYR A 100 4.68 6.68 5.90
C TYR A 100 4.47 5.51 6.87
N ARG A 101 3.22 5.24 7.22
CA ARG A 101 2.80 4.16 8.13
C ARG A 101 1.65 3.43 7.48
N ALA A 102 1.94 2.27 6.87
CA ALA A 102 1.02 1.61 5.96
C ALA A 102 0.59 0.23 6.44
N LEU A 103 -0.60 -0.15 5.99
CA LEU A 103 -1.08 -1.53 5.90
C LEU A 103 -1.27 -1.86 4.42
N MET A 104 -0.93 -3.09 4.02
CA MET A 104 -1.28 -3.63 2.71
C MET A 104 -2.40 -4.69 2.88
N LEU A 105 -3.38 -4.65 2.00
CA LEU A 105 -4.39 -5.69 1.85
C LEU A 105 -4.30 -6.27 0.44
N ASP A 106 -4.53 -7.58 0.34
CA ASP A 106 -4.44 -8.32 -0.92
C ASP A 106 -5.82 -8.85 -1.37
N PRO A 107 -6.65 -7.99 -1.97
CA PRO A 107 -7.92 -8.41 -2.53
C PRO A 107 -7.79 -9.20 -3.84
N ALA A 108 -6.59 -9.25 -4.45
CA ALA A 108 -6.37 -10.05 -5.65
C ALA A 108 -6.37 -11.54 -5.33
N ARG A 109 -5.72 -11.96 -4.25
CA ARG A 109 -5.72 -13.35 -3.78
C ARG A 109 -6.96 -13.66 -2.94
N ASN A 110 -7.37 -12.75 -2.05
CA ASN A 110 -8.54 -12.89 -1.19
C ASN A 110 -9.41 -11.63 -1.24
N PHE A 111 -10.46 -11.65 -2.05
CA PHE A 111 -11.33 -10.50 -2.23
C PHE A 111 -12.01 -10.07 -0.92
N LEU A 112 -11.86 -8.80 -0.58
CA LEU A 112 -12.45 -8.17 0.59
C LEU A 112 -13.60 -7.25 0.16
N PRO A 113 -14.83 -7.40 0.70
CA PRO A 113 -15.88 -6.41 0.52
C PRO A 113 -15.45 -5.01 0.98
N ILE A 114 -16.03 -3.96 0.40
CA ILE A 114 -15.69 -2.57 0.76
C ILE A 114 -15.88 -2.29 2.25
N ASP A 115 -16.89 -2.87 2.87
CA ASP A 115 -17.15 -2.65 4.30
C ASP A 115 -16.08 -3.29 5.19
N ASP A 116 -15.50 -4.42 4.77
CA ASP A 116 -14.35 -5.03 5.46
C ASP A 116 -13.10 -4.15 5.34
N ILE A 117 -12.85 -3.57 4.17
CA ILE A 117 -11.74 -2.62 3.98
C ILE A 117 -11.94 -1.38 4.85
N LYS A 118 -13.16 -0.84 4.94
CA LYS A 118 -13.49 0.27 5.83
C LYS A 118 -13.25 -0.09 7.30
N PHE A 119 -13.58 -1.33 7.69
CA PHE A 119 -13.26 -1.82 9.04
C PHE A 119 -11.76 -1.79 9.30
N TYR A 120 -10.93 -2.26 8.35
CA TYR A 120 -9.46 -2.16 8.48
C TYR A 120 -9.00 -0.70 8.60
N ILE A 121 -9.53 0.22 7.80
CA ILE A 121 -9.22 1.65 7.90
C ILE A 121 -9.57 2.18 9.30
N ASP A 122 -10.72 1.79 9.86
CA ASP A 122 -11.11 2.20 11.21
C ASP A 122 -10.19 1.63 12.31
N GLN A 123 -9.57 0.46 12.09
CA GLN A 123 -8.53 -0.04 13.00
C GLN A 123 -7.20 0.69 12.79
N MET A 124 -6.77 0.88 11.54
CA MET A 124 -5.53 1.57 11.19
C MET A 124 -5.41 2.93 11.85
N VAL A 125 -6.47 3.74 11.79
CA VAL A 125 -6.44 5.10 12.33
C VAL A 125 -6.26 5.15 13.83
N LYS A 126 -6.72 4.13 14.58
CA LYS A 126 -6.50 4.04 16.03
C LYS A 126 -5.01 3.99 16.38
N TYR A 127 -4.21 3.41 15.48
CA TYR A 127 -2.75 3.32 15.59
C TYR A 127 -2.03 4.36 14.74
N LYS A 128 -2.75 5.37 14.21
CA LYS A 128 -2.21 6.49 13.42
C LYS A 128 -1.53 6.05 12.11
N PHE A 129 -1.97 4.93 11.52
CA PHE A 129 -1.62 4.58 10.16
C PHE A 129 -2.26 5.58 9.19
N ASN A 130 -1.53 5.96 8.15
CA ASN A 130 -1.95 6.99 7.20
C ASN A 130 -1.94 6.55 5.74
N VAL A 131 -1.59 5.29 5.47
CA VAL A 131 -1.58 4.73 4.11
C VAL A 131 -2.17 3.33 4.12
N LEU A 132 -3.08 3.07 3.17
CA LEU A 132 -3.55 1.74 2.81
C LEU A 132 -3.10 1.43 1.39
N GLN A 133 -2.30 0.38 1.22
CA GLN A 133 -1.95 -0.17 -0.09
C GLN A 133 -2.92 -1.30 -0.44
N LEU A 134 -3.47 -1.29 -1.65
CA LEU A 134 -4.32 -2.35 -2.17
C LEU A 134 -3.61 -3.07 -3.31
N HIS A 135 -3.25 -4.32 -3.09
CA HIS A 135 -2.71 -5.21 -4.11
C HIS A 135 -3.88 -5.76 -4.95
N LEU A 136 -4.15 -5.06 -6.06
CA LEU A 136 -5.40 -5.23 -6.83
C LEU A 136 -5.32 -6.32 -7.88
N THR A 137 -4.11 -6.72 -8.26
CA THR A 137 -3.85 -7.65 -9.37
C THR A 137 -2.74 -8.62 -9.02
N ASP A 138 -2.93 -9.90 -9.37
CA ASP A 138 -1.99 -10.98 -9.09
C ASP A 138 -2.24 -12.16 -10.03
N ASP A 139 -1.44 -13.21 -9.93
CA ASP A 139 -1.64 -14.48 -10.65
C ASP A 139 -3.02 -15.10 -10.37
N HIS A 140 -3.55 -14.90 -9.17
CA HIS A 140 -4.78 -15.52 -8.70
C HIS A 140 -6.05 -14.74 -9.04
N GLY A 141 -5.94 -13.43 -9.28
CA GLY A 141 -7.10 -12.61 -9.48
C GLY A 141 -6.83 -11.17 -9.92
N TRP A 142 -7.94 -10.55 -10.34
CA TRP A 142 -7.99 -9.15 -10.74
C TRP A 142 -9.21 -8.51 -10.10
N SER A 143 -9.00 -7.64 -9.13
CA SER A 143 -10.05 -7.15 -8.24
C SER A 143 -10.53 -5.73 -8.55
N ILE A 144 -10.22 -5.18 -9.71
CA ILE A 144 -10.63 -3.83 -10.11
C ILE A 144 -11.21 -3.81 -11.51
N TRP A 145 -12.30 -3.06 -11.70
CA TRP A 145 -12.88 -2.83 -13.03
C TRP A 145 -12.05 -1.85 -13.85
N ILE A 146 -11.70 -2.27 -15.07
CA ILE A 146 -11.06 -1.43 -16.08
C ILE A 146 -12.00 -1.34 -17.28
N GLU A 147 -12.46 -0.15 -17.58
CA GLU A 147 -13.51 0.07 -18.60
C GLU A 147 -13.02 -0.27 -20.01
N SER A 148 -11.76 0.07 -20.33
CA SER A 148 -11.13 -0.26 -21.61
C SER A 148 -10.83 -1.76 -21.76
N HIS A 149 -10.75 -2.50 -20.65
CA HIS A 149 -10.41 -3.91 -20.60
C HIS A 149 -11.39 -4.72 -19.73
N PRO A 150 -12.69 -4.78 -20.06
CA PRO A 150 -13.71 -5.38 -19.20
C PRO A 150 -13.54 -6.89 -18.97
N SER A 151 -12.81 -7.59 -19.86
CA SER A 151 -12.52 -9.01 -19.70
C SER A 151 -11.55 -9.32 -18.55
N LEU A 152 -10.84 -8.32 -18.02
CA LEU A 152 -9.95 -8.46 -16.86
C LEU A 152 -10.73 -8.60 -15.54
N ALA A 153 -12.00 -8.19 -15.48
CA ALA A 153 -12.77 -8.32 -14.25
C ALA A 153 -12.82 -9.78 -13.78
N GLY A 154 -12.35 -10.04 -12.56
CA GLY A 154 -12.49 -11.32 -11.88
C GLY A 154 -13.95 -11.62 -11.53
N ALA A 155 -14.17 -12.74 -10.82
CA ALA A 155 -15.51 -13.09 -10.33
C ALA A 155 -16.07 -12.04 -9.33
N ARG A 156 -15.19 -11.35 -8.63
CA ARG A 156 -15.47 -10.24 -7.71
C ARG A 156 -14.46 -9.13 -7.97
N PHE A 157 -14.95 -7.92 -8.07
CA PHE A 157 -14.12 -6.75 -8.34
C PHE A 157 -14.77 -5.48 -7.79
N TYR A 158 -13.96 -4.46 -7.59
CA TYR A 158 -14.42 -3.12 -7.22
C TYR A 158 -14.78 -2.33 -8.47
N THR A 159 -15.98 -1.78 -8.48
CA THR A 159 -16.39 -0.83 -9.50
C THR A 159 -15.74 0.55 -9.24
N LYS A 160 -15.79 1.42 -10.22
CA LYS A 160 -15.34 2.81 -10.08
C LYS A 160 -16.05 3.52 -8.91
N LYS A 161 -17.33 3.20 -8.67
CA LYS A 161 -18.12 3.74 -7.56
C LYS A 161 -17.59 3.22 -6.21
N ASP A 162 -17.30 1.93 -6.12
CA ASP A 162 -16.74 1.32 -4.90
C ASP A 162 -15.40 1.94 -4.53
N ILE A 163 -14.51 2.13 -5.51
CA ILE A 163 -13.21 2.79 -5.29
C ILE A 163 -13.40 4.25 -4.87
N GLN A 164 -14.31 4.99 -5.50
CA GLN A 164 -14.58 6.38 -5.11
C GLN A 164 -15.09 6.47 -3.67
N GLU A 165 -16.01 5.58 -3.29
CA GLU A 165 -16.55 5.50 -1.93
C GLU A 165 -15.45 5.20 -0.92
N LEU A 166 -14.59 4.22 -1.22
CA LEU A 166 -13.48 3.83 -0.36
C LEU A 166 -12.45 4.95 -0.18
N VAL A 167 -12.06 5.59 -1.30
CA VAL A 167 -11.09 6.69 -1.29
C VAL A 167 -11.62 7.89 -0.52
N ASP A 168 -12.91 8.21 -0.65
CA ASP A 168 -13.53 9.30 0.11
C ASP A 168 -13.62 8.96 1.61
N TYR A 169 -13.99 7.73 1.94
CA TYR A 169 -14.04 7.24 3.32
C TYR A 169 -12.68 7.32 4.02
N ALA A 170 -11.64 6.86 3.32
CA ALA A 170 -10.26 6.90 3.80
C ALA A 170 -9.75 8.34 3.96
N ALA A 171 -10.01 9.19 2.96
CA ALA A 171 -9.56 10.59 2.97
C ALA A 171 -10.13 11.40 4.14
N MET A 172 -11.40 11.18 4.51
CA MET A 172 -11.99 11.79 5.71
C MET A 172 -11.26 11.39 6.99
N ARG A 173 -10.60 10.23 7.01
CA ARG A 173 -9.82 9.68 8.13
C ARG A 173 -8.33 9.94 8.00
N HIS A 174 -7.95 10.80 7.06
CA HIS A 174 -6.54 11.12 6.76
C HIS A 174 -5.71 9.90 6.32
N VAL A 175 -6.35 8.89 5.72
CA VAL A 175 -5.70 7.73 5.14
C VAL A 175 -5.68 7.88 3.62
N GLN A 176 -4.51 7.73 3.03
CA GLN A 176 -4.29 7.69 1.59
C GLN A 176 -4.40 6.25 1.09
N VAL A 177 -5.21 6.00 0.06
CA VAL A 177 -5.29 4.68 -0.58
C VAL A 177 -4.39 4.64 -1.80
N ILE A 178 -3.42 3.73 -1.82
CA ILE A 178 -2.46 3.52 -2.91
C ILE A 178 -2.85 2.25 -3.67
N PRO A 179 -3.12 2.32 -4.98
CA PRO A 179 -3.33 1.13 -5.78
C PRO A 179 -2.01 0.46 -6.13
N GLU A 180 -2.01 -0.86 -6.18
CA GLU A 180 -0.94 -1.66 -6.76
C GLU A 180 -1.48 -2.46 -7.95
N VAL A 181 -0.76 -2.37 -9.07
CA VAL A 181 -0.95 -3.17 -10.28
C VAL A 181 0.38 -3.82 -10.59
N ASP A 182 0.50 -5.09 -10.29
CA ASP A 182 1.78 -5.80 -10.34
C ASP A 182 2.17 -6.19 -11.76
N MET A 183 3.47 -6.05 -12.06
CA MET A 183 4.09 -6.37 -13.35
C MET A 183 5.62 -6.35 -13.28
N PRO A 184 6.38 -7.06 -14.12
CA PRO A 184 5.94 -7.94 -15.21
C PRO A 184 5.57 -9.35 -14.76
N GLY A 185 5.94 -9.75 -13.54
CA GLY A 185 5.51 -10.97 -12.85
C GLY A 185 4.09 -10.83 -12.32
N HIS A 186 3.61 -11.85 -11.62
CA HIS A 186 2.27 -11.86 -11.00
C HIS A 186 1.11 -11.51 -11.96
N THR A 187 1.23 -11.92 -13.22
CA THR A 187 0.32 -11.52 -14.30
C THR A 187 -0.42 -12.70 -14.96
N VAL A 188 -0.42 -13.89 -14.36
CA VAL A 188 -1.08 -15.08 -14.93
C VAL A 188 -2.56 -14.83 -15.16
N PHE A 189 -3.27 -14.15 -14.26
CA PHE A 189 -4.69 -13.84 -14.47
C PHE A 189 -4.88 -12.95 -15.70
N LEU A 190 -4.11 -11.87 -15.83
CA LEU A 190 -4.14 -10.98 -17.00
C LEU A 190 -3.86 -11.77 -18.27
N LEU A 191 -2.80 -12.58 -18.28
CA LEU A 191 -2.39 -13.38 -19.44
C LEU A 191 -3.40 -14.50 -19.78
N SER A 192 -4.20 -14.96 -18.84
CA SER A 192 -5.32 -15.85 -19.12
C SER A 192 -6.40 -15.20 -19.98
N LYS A 193 -6.52 -13.86 -19.96
CA LYS A 193 -7.45 -13.06 -20.76
C LYS A 193 -6.82 -12.51 -22.03
N TYR A 194 -5.52 -12.19 -21.98
CA TYR A 194 -4.72 -11.62 -23.06
C TYR A 194 -3.45 -12.45 -23.30
N PRO A 195 -3.58 -13.71 -23.79
CA PRO A 195 -2.43 -14.62 -23.93
C PRO A 195 -1.37 -14.13 -24.94
N ASN A 196 -1.77 -13.25 -25.85
CA ASN A 196 -0.87 -12.59 -26.80
C ASN A 196 0.13 -11.63 -26.15
N LEU A 197 -0.10 -11.21 -24.90
CA LEU A 197 0.82 -10.36 -24.14
C LEU A 197 1.94 -11.16 -23.44
N ALA A 198 1.82 -12.48 -23.36
CA ALA A 198 2.85 -13.37 -22.83
C ALA A 198 4.01 -13.58 -23.84
N CYS A 199 5.10 -14.13 -23.35
CA CYS A 199 6.16 -14.62 -24.24
C CYS A 199 5.65 -15.75 -25.13
N ILE A 200 5.88 -15.68 -26.45
CA ILE A 200 5.22 -16.49 -27.50
C ILE A 200 5.32 -18.00 -27.27
N HIS A 201 6.44 -18.49 -26.74
CA HIS A 201 6.63 -19.91 -26.46
C HIS A 201 5.71 -20.46 -25.36
N GLN A 202 5.05 -19.60 -24.60
CA GLN A 202 4.11 -19.95 -23.51
C GLN A 202 2.64 -19.83 -23.92
N CYS A 203 2.35 -19.25 -25.09
CA CYS A 203 1.00 -18.98 -25.60
C CYS A 203 0.21 -20.24 -26.03
N GLN A 204 0.40 -21.39 -25.41
CA GLN A 204 -0.54 -22.50 -25.54
C GLN A 204 -1.64 -22.31 -24.48
N THR A 205 -2.71 -21.68 -24.89
CA THR A 205 -3.86 -21.24 -24.06
C THR A 205 -4.40 -22.28 -23.09
N GLU A 206 -4.34 -23.56 -23.43
CA GLU A 206 -4.80 -24.66 -22.56
C GLU A 206 -3.89 -24.93 -21.36
N LYS A 207 -2.65 -24.42 -21.36
CA LYS A 207 -1.67 -24.64 -20.30
C LYS A 207 -1.53 -23.46 -19.32
N ILE A 208 -2.19 -22.33 -19.61
CA ILE A 208 -2.12 -21.13 -18.77
C ILE A 208 -2.98 -21.31 -17.52
N ILE A 209 -4.13 -21.95 -17.65
CA ILE A 209 -5.07 -22.19 -16.55
C ILE A 209 -4.53 -23.34 -15.69
N GLY A 210 -4.03 -23.02 -14.49
CA GLY A 210 -3.59 -23.99 -13.48
C GLY A 210 -2.08 -24.11 -13.27
N LYS A 211 -1.25 -23.28 -13.90
CA LYS A 211 0.17 -23.14 -13.57
C LYS A 211 0.41 -21.82 -12.84
N THR A 212 0.63 -21.91 -11.57
CA THR A 212 1.05 -20.79 -10.73
C THR A 212 2.50 -20.37 -11.03
N GLY A 213 2.75 -19.06 -11.10
CA GLY A 213 4.03 -18.46 -10.75
C GLY A 213 5.12 -18.40 -11.82
N HIS A 214 4.86 -18.61 -13.13
CA HIS A 214 5.94 -18.58 -14.11
C HIS A 214 5.66 -17.83 -15.41
N MET A 215 4.51 -17.17 -15.54
CA MET A 215 4.19 -16.40 -16.73
C MET A 215 4.31 -14.91 -16.44
N MET A 216 4.90 -14.18 -17.36
CA MET A 216 5.06 -12.74 -17.22
C MET A 216 4.85 -12.00 -18.54
N LEU A 217 4.61 -10.70 -18.47
CA LEU A 217 4.45 -9.84 -19.63
C LEU A 217 5.71 -9.84 -20.50
N CYS A 218 5.51 -9.89 -21.82
CA CYS A 218 6.60 -9.92 -22.78
C CYS A 218 7.22 -8.54 -23.00
N ALA A 219 8.47 -8.35 -22.61
CA ALA A 219 9.17 -7.07 -22.79
C ALA A 219 9.40 -6.69 -24.25
N GLY A 220 9.41 -7.67 -25.17
CA GLY A 220 9.59 -7.44 -26.61
C GLY A 220 8.30 -7.15 -27.36
N ASN A 221 7.15 -7.15 -26.70
CA ASN A 221 5.85 -6.94 -27.33
C ASN A 221 5.31 -5.54 -27.04
N GLU A 222 5.22 -4.69 -28.07
CA GLU A 222 4.73 -3.31 -27.94
C GLU A 222 3.26 -3.20 -27.46
N GLU A 223 2.43 -4.22 -27.74
CA GLU A 223 1.04 -4.27 -27.31
C GLU A 223 0.92 -4.30 -25.77
N VAL A 224 1.91 -4.90 -25.07
CA VAL A 224 1.98 -4.89 -23.59
C VAL A 224 1.93 -3.48 -23.07
N TYR A 225 2.73 -2.60 -23.64
CA TYR A 225 2.83 -1.21 -23.18
C TYR A 225 1.57 -0.40 -23.47
N ALA A 226 0.89 -0.68 -24.57
CA ALA A 226 -0.39 -0.02 -24.90
C ALA A 226 -1.48 -0.43 -23.88
N VAL A 227 -1.63 -1.74 -23.62
CA VAL A 227 -2.60 -2.25 -22.66
C VAL A 227 -2.30 -1.75 -21.24
N MET A 228 -1.03 -1.76 -20.85
CA MET A 228 -0.65 -1.27 -19.51
C MET A 228 -0.81 0.24 -19.36
N ASP A 229 -0.60 1.05 -20.42
CA ASP A 229 -0.88 2.48 -20.41
C ASP A 229 -2.36 2.78 -20.17
N ASP A 230 -3.25 2.03 -20.83
CA ASP A 230 -4.70 2.15 -20.61
C ASP A 230 -5.07 1.83 -19.15
N ILE A 231 -4.59 0.70 -18.62
CA ILE A 231 -4.84 0.25 -17.25
C ILE A 231 -4.32 1.28 -16.23
N ILE A 232 -3.06 1.69 -16.36
CA ILE A 232 -2.43 2.67 -15.47
C ILE A 232 -3.19 4.00 -15.54
N GLY A 233 -3.61 4.41 -16.73
CA GLY A 233 -4.37 5.65 -16.94
C GLY A 233 -5.73 5.65 -16.25
N GLU A 234 -6.45 4.53 -16.27
CA GLU A 234 -7.74 4.40 -15.56
C GLU A 234 -7.53 4.33 -14.04
N VAL A 235 -6.60 3.52 -13.57
CA VAL A 235 -6.25 3.43 -12.14
C VAL A 235 -5.81 4.79 -11.60
N ALA A 236 -4.95 5.52 -12.33
CA ALA A 236 -4.49 6.85 -11.93
C ALA A 236 -5.63 7.86 -11.73
N LYS A 237 -6.72 7.74 -12.51
CA LYS A 237 -7.90 8.61 -12.39
C LYS A 237 -8.81 8.22 -11.23
N MET A 238 -8.88 6.92 -10.88
CA MET A 238 -9.73 6.43 -9.80
C MET A 238 -9.18 6.75 -8.41
N PHE A 239 -7.85 6.78 -8.26
CA PHE A 239 -7.21 6.98 -6.96
C PHE A 239 -6.66 8.41 -6.79
N LYS A 240 -7.00 9.05 -5.66
CA LYS A 240 -6.50 10.40 -5.31
C LYS A 240 -5.02 10.42 -4.92
N SER A 241 -4.45 9.26 -4.59
CA SER A 241 -3.03 9.15 -4.26
C SER A 241 -2.14 9.70 -5.36
N PRO A 242 -1.07 10.46 -5.04
CA PRO A 242 -0.03 10.80 -5.99
C PRO A 242 0.89 9.62 -6.33
N LEU A 243 0.72 8.48 -5.64
CA LEU A 243 1.55 7.30 -5.76
C LEU A 243 0.78 6.15 -6.42
N ILE A 244 1.46 5.36 -7.24
CA ILE A 244 0.99 4.05 -7.76
C ILE A 244 2.12 3.05 -7.53
N HIS A 245 1.79 1.88 -6.98
CA HIS A 245 2.68 0.76 -6.86
C HIS A 245 2.55 -0.14 -8.10
N LEU A 246 3.67 -0.56 -8.65
CA LEU A 246 3.75 -1.31 -9.91
C LEU A 246 4.27 -2.74 -9.72
N GLY A 247 4.39 -3.20 -8.48
CA GLY A 247 4.99 -4.48 -8.18
C GLY A 247 6.48 -4.52 -8.52
N GLY A 248 6.86 -5.38 -9.44
CA GLY A 248 8.22 -5.52 -9.94
C GLY A 248 8.99 -6.67 -9.35
N ASP A 249 8.36 -7.42 -8.47
CA ASP A 249 8.93 -8.57 -7.79
C ASP A 249 8.78 -9.87 -8.59
N GLU A 250 9.59 -10.83 -8.20
CA GLU A 250 9.56 -12.24 -8.60
C GLU A 250 9.47 -12.53 -10.12
N ALA A 251 9.97 -11.63 -10.95
CA ALA A 251 10.00 -11.81 -12.40
C ALA A 251 10.88 -13.00 -12.81
N ASP A 252 10.26 -14.08 -13.28
CA ASP A 252 10.97 -15.30 -13.73
C ASP A 252 11.56 -15.12 -15.15
N ILE A 253 12.58 -14.26 -15.23
CA ILE A 253 13.27 -13.91 -16.47
C ILE A 253 13.86 -15.16 -17.18
N PRO A 254 14.48 -16.14 -16.47
CA PRO A 254 15.03 -17.34 -17.12
C PRO A 254 14.01 -18.16 -17.91
N LYS A 255 12.80 -18.28 -17.38
CA LYS A 255 11.74 -19.08 -18.03
C LYS A 255 10.91 -18.30 -19.04
N ASN A 256 11.04 -16.96 -19.06
CA ASN A 256 10.27 -16.09 -19.93
C ASN A 256 11.16 -15.37 -20.95
N TRP A 257 11.71 -14.22 -20.59
CA TRP A 257 12.42 -13.34 -21.52
C TRP A 257 13.65 -13.98 -22.16
N ALA A 258 14.39 -14.80 -21.40
CA ALA A 258 15.56 -15.50 -21.95
C ALA A 258 15.23 -16.49 -23.06
N GLN A 259 13.99 -16.99 -23.09
CA GLN A 259 13.56 -18.00 -24.08
C GLN A 259 12.67 -17.42 -25.18
N CYS A 260 12.24 -16.18 -25.08
CA CYS A 260 11.29 -15.54 -25.99
C CYS A 260 12.00 -14.89 -27.20
N ASP A 261 11.52 -15.16 -28.40
CA ASP A 261 12.10 -14.63 -29.65
C ASP A 261 11.96 -13.11 -29.75
N LEU A 262 10.81 -12.55 -29.35
CA LEU A 262 10.60 -11.09 -29.33
C LEU A 262 11.55 -10.41 -28.34
N CYS A 263 11.74 -11.01 -27.18
CA CYS A 263 12.68 -10.50 -26.18
C CYS A 263 14.13 -10.58 -26.69
N ARG A 264 14.53 -11.69 -27.33
CA ARG A 264 15.86 -11.81 -27.95
C ARG A 264 16.08 -10.76 -29.02
N THR A 265 15.10 -10.54 -29.90
CA THR A 265 15.16 -9.50 -30.94
C THR A 265 15.34 -8.10 -30.32
N LEU A 266 14.63 -7.81 -29.23
CA LEU A 266 14.81 -6.55 -28.50
C LEU A 266 16.20 -6.43 -27.87
N MET A 267 16.72 -7.52 -27.28
CA MET A 267 18.08 -7.56 -26.75
C MET A 267 19.12 -7.24 -27.83
N GLU A 268 19.03 -7.89 -28.99
CA GLU A 268 19.93 -7.66 -30.14
C GLU A 268 19.87 -6.20 -30.60
N LYS A 269 18.67 -5.66 -30.78
CA LYS A 269 18.45 -4.25 -31.16
C LYS A 269 19.08 -3.27 -30.15
N ARG A 270 18.98 -3.58 -28.85
CA ARG A 270 19.51 -2.76 -27.75
C ARG A 270 20.97 -3.10 -27.40
N LYS A 271 21.57 -4.10 -28.04
CA LYS A 271 22.92 -4.62 -27.75
C LYS A 271 23.06 -5.08 -26.28
N TYR A 272 22.01 -5.66 -25.73
CA TYR A 272 22.01 -6.25 -24.41
C TYR A 272 22.62 -7.66 -24.44
N THR A 273 23.38 -7.98 -23.40
CA THR A 273 24.06 -9.27 -23.26
C THR A 273 23.40 -10.18 -22.23
N LYS A 274 22.53 -9.62 -21.39
CA LYS A 274 21.84 -10.32 -20.32
C LYS A 274 20.31 -10.09 -20.42
N PRO A 275 19.50 -11.15 -20.31
CA PRO A 275 18.03 -11.02 -20.39
C PRO A 275 17.44 -10.07 -19.36
N SER A 276 18.01 -9.99 -18.17
CA SER A 276 17.58 -9.06 -17.10
C SER A 276 17.72 -7.58 -17.47
N GLN A 277 18.57 -7.24 -18.45
CA GLN A 277 18.66 -5.86 -18.96
C GLN A 277 17.38 -5.40 -19.64
N LEU A 278 16.48 -6.32 -20.01
CA LEU A 278 15.15 -5.98 -20.53
C LEU A 278 14.24 -5.31 -19.51
N MET A 279 14.55 -5.40 -18.22
CA MET A 279 13.89 -4.59 -17.18
C MET A 279 14.02 -3.08 -17.47
N ILE A 280 15.11 -2.65 -18.14
CA ILE A 280 15.30 -1.24 -18.48
C ILE A 280 14.21 -0.75 -19.42
N PRO A 281 14.08 -1.24 -20.68
CA PRO A 281 13.04 -0.76 -21.59
C PRO A 281 11.63 -1.08 -21.07
N PHE A 282 11.43 -2.18 -20.35
CA PHE A 282 10.15 -2.49 -19.75
C PHE A 282 9.72 -1.37 -18.79
N PHE A 283 10.52 -1.09 -17.77
CA PHE A 283 10.16 -0.05 -16.81
C PHE A 283 10.33 1.38 -17.35
N GLU A 284 11.18 1.64 -18.35
CA GLU A 284 11.18 2.94 -19.04
C GLU A 284 9.78 3.29 -19.59
N ASN A 285 9.12 2.34 -20.25
CA ASN A 285 7.77 2.52 -20.79
C ASN A 285 6.73 2.64 -19.67
N ILE A 286 6.71 1.70 -18.74
CA ILE A 286 5.71 1.65 -17.66
C ILE A 286 5.81 2.88 -16.75
N LEU A 287 7.01 3.27 -16.35
CA LEU A 287 7.24 4.49 -15.54
C LEU A 287 6.89 5.76 -16.35
N GLY A 288 7.10 5.73 -17.67
CA GLY A 288 6.65 6.77 -18.57
C GLY A 288 5.14 6.98 -18.49
N SER A 289 4.36 5.90 -18.53
CA SER A 289 2.90 5.94 -18.36
C SER A 289 2.50 6.50 -16.99
N VAL A 290 3.12 6.06 -15.90
CA VAL A 290 2.83 6.60 -14.56
C VAL A 290 3.05 8.11 -14.50
N ARG A 291 4.19 8.58 -15.01
CA ARG A 291 4.53 10.01 -15.05
C ARG A 291 3.60 10.82 -15.96
N LYS A 292 3.20 10.26 -17.11
CA LYS A 292 2.21 10.84 -18.03
C LYS A 292 0.90 11.18 -17.32
N TYR A 293 0.48 10.35 -16.38
CA TYR A 293 -0.74 10.56 -15.59
C TYR A 293 -0.49 11.32 -14.27
N GLY A 294 0.68 11.95 -14.11
CA GLY A 294 1.00 12.81 -12.97
C GLY A 294 1.22 12.07 -11.65
N LYS A 295 1.49 10.77 -11.71
CA LYS A 295 1.74 9.94 -10.53
C LYS A 295 3.24 9.67 -10.34
N LYS A 296 3.61 9.23 -9.11
CA LYS A 296 4.97 8.81 -8.79
C LYS A 296 4.98 7.31 -8.54
N PRO A 297 5.97 6.59 -9.07
CA PRO A 297 6.02 5.14 -8.98
C PRO A 297 6.59 4.64 -7.66
N ILE A 298 6.06 3.50 -7.21
CA ILE A 298 6.64 2.65 -6.17
C ILE A 298 6.91 1.29 -6.79
N LEU A 299 8.05 0.67 -6.45
CA LEU A 299 8.41 -0.69 -6.85
C LEU A 299 8.91 -1.49 -5.64
N TRP A 300 8.67 -2.80 -5.66
CA TRP A 300 9.40 -3.73 -4.81
C TRP A 300 10.87 -3.71 -5.17
N LEU A 301 11.73 -3.67 -4.19
CA LEU A 301 13.19 -3.77 -4.39
C LEU A 301 13.55 -5.24 -4.61
N GLU A 302 13.99 -5.56 -5.82
CA GLU A 302 14.58 -6.86 -6.14
C GLU A 302 16.08 -6.72 -6.34
N LEU A 303 16.84 -7.50 -5.58
CA LEU A 303 18.29 -7.61 -5.71
C LEU A 303 18.62 -8.97 -6.33
N ASN A 304 19.45 -8.97 -7.36
CA ASN A 304 19.73 -10.14 -8.19
C ASN A 304 20.27 -11.39 -7.47
N ASN A 305 20.75 -11.24 -6.27
CA ASN A 305 21.35 -12.33 -5.48
C ASN A 305 20.36 -13.01 -4.52
N VAL A 306 19.08 -12.64 -4.55
CA VAL A 306 18.06 -13.16 -3.62
C VAL A 306 17.13 -14.16 -4.26
N TYR A 307 16.71 -13.90 -5.49
CA TYR A 307 15.91 -14.82 -6.28
C TYR A 307 16.80 -15.36 -7.40
N PRO A 308 16.72 -16.68 -7.82
CA PRO A 308 17.68 -17.19 -8.78
C PRO A 308 17.71 -16.29 -10.00
N PRO A 309 18.68 -15.40 -10.12
CA PRO A 309 18.73 -14.47 -11.22
C PRO A 309 19.13 -15.25 -12.47
N ALA A 310 18.63 -14.82 -13.61
CA ALA A 310 19.16 -15.30 -14.89
C ALA A 310 20.63 -14.94 -15.04
N ASP A 311 21.06 -13.94 -14.29
CA ASP A 311 22.40 -13.34 -14.35
C ASP A 311 22.62 -12.37 -13.18
N ASP A 312 23.80 -11.79 -13.09
CA ASP A 312 24.23 -10.88 -12.02
C ASP A 312 23.89 -9.39 -12.29
N TYR A 313 22.96 -9.11 -13.22
CA TYR A 313 22.56 -7.75 -13.54
C TYR A 313 21.59 -7.18 -12.50
N LEU A 314 21.89 -6.01 -11.97
CA LEU A 314 21.04 -5.26 -11.09
C LEU A 314 20.33 -4.14 -11.85
N PHE A 315 18.99 -4.10 -11.77
CA PHE A 315 18.20 -3.04 -12.41
C PHE A 315 18.57 -1.65 -11.85
N PRO A 316 18.90 -0.68 -12.71
CA PRO A 316 19.23 0.67 -12.27
C PRO A 316 17.97 1.48 -12.02
N TYR A 317 17.35 1.29 -10.86
CA TYR A 317 16.14 2.03 -10.48
C TYR A 317 16.32 3.55 -10.67
N PRO A 318 15.38 4.24 -11.38
CA PRO A 318 15.39 5.70 -11.47
C PRO A 318 15.19 6.37 -10.12
N GLN A 319 15.78 7.55 -9.92
CA GLN A 319 15.81 8.26 -8.62
C GLN A 319 14.42 8.66 -8.09
N ASP A 320 13.44 8.86 -8.96
CA ASP A 320 12.06 9.23 -8.60
C ASP A 320 11.21 8.03 -8.17
N VAL A 321 11.74 6.81 -8.27
CA VAL A 321 11.08 5.59 -7.80
C VAL A 321 11.30 5.44 -6.30
N THR A 322 10.21 5.28 -5.56
CA THR A 322 10.26 4.84 -4.17
C THR A 322 10.41 3.32 -4.13
N LEU A 323 11.36 2.82 -3.36
CA LEU A 323 11.66 1.39 -3.27
C LEU A 323 11.09 0.80 -1.97
N VAL A 324 10.46 -0.36 -2.08
CA VAL A 324 9.98 -1.11 -0.92
C VAL A 324 10.94 -2.27 -0.64
N ASN A 325 11.60 -2.23 0.50
CA ASN A 325 12.49 -3.30 0.96
C ASN A 325 11.67 -4.33 1.75
N TRP A 326 11.48 -5.52 1.19
CA TRP A 326 10.53 -6.50 1.70
C TRP A 326 11.10 -7.88 1.98
N ARG A 327 12.16 -8.28 1.26
CA ARG A 327 12.70 -9.65 1.35
C ARG A 327 13.33 -9.93 2.70
N GLU A 328 13.03 -11.11 3.23
CA GLU A 328 13.65 -11.66 4.41
C GLU A 328 15.18 -11.71 4.31
N GLY A 329 15.86 -11.38 5.41
CA GLY A 329 17.33 -11.40 5.48
C GLY A 329 18.06 -10.35 4.63
N MET A 330 17.35 -9.61 3.76
CA MET A 330 17.92 -8.62 2.83
C MET A 330 17.77 -7.18 3.30
N THR A 331 17.14 -6.96 4.44
CA THR A 331 16.90 -5.63 4.98
C THR A 331 18.13 -4.72 5.03
N PRO A 332 19.29 -5.15 5.58
CA PRO A 332 20.49 -4.30 5.61
C PRO A 332 21.03 -4.01 4.21
N THR A 333 21.06 -5.00 3.32
CA THR A 333 21.58 -4.87 1.96
C THR A 333 20.71 -3.95 1.12
N GLY A 334 19.38 -4.09 1.22
CA GLY A 334 18.42 -3.23 0.52
C GLY A 334 18.47 -1.79 0.99
N LEU A 335 18.60 -1.55 2.31
CA LEU A 335 18.77 -0.22 2.87
C LEU A 335 20.08 0.43 2.40
N ASP A 336 21.19 -0.30 2.44
CA ASP A 336 22.50 0.19 2.02
C ASP A 336 22.49 0.55 0.51
N PHE A 337 21.91 -0.31 -0.32
CA PHE A 337 21.71 -0.04 -1.75
C PHE A 337 20.89 1.23 -1.97
N SER A 338 19.71 1.32 -1.36
CA SER A 338 18.79 2.44 -1.57
C SER A 338 19.35 3.76 -1.03
N ALA A 339 20.00 3.75 0.14
CA ALA A 339 20.63 4.92 0.73
C ALA A 339 21.79 5.43 -0.12
N LYS A 340 22.68 4.54 -0.61
CA LYS A 340 23.79 4.91 -1.49
C LYS A 340 23.31 5.52 -2.81
N LYS A 341 22.13 5.13 -3.28
CA LYS A 341 21.52 5.64 -4.52
C LYS A 341 20.60 6.84 -4.29
N GLY A 342 20.31 7.20 -3.04
CA GLY A 342 19.47 8.34 -2.68
C GLY A 342 17.97 8.14 -2.95
N HIS A 343 17.49 6.90 -2.96
CA HIS A 343 16.06 6.59 -3.10
C HIS A 343 15.29 6.85 -1.82
N ASN A 344 14.02 7.20 -1.96
CA ASN A 344 13.06 7.02 -0.87
C ASN A 344 12.83 5.54 -0.64
N VAL A 345 12.76 5.12 0.62
CA VAL A 345 12.62 3.71 1.00
C VAL A 345 11.41 3.52 1.91
N ILE A 346 10.61 2.53 1.59
CA ILE A 346 9.58 1.97 2.46
C ILE A 346 10.11 0.65 3.00
N MET A 347 10.01 0.45 4.32
CA MET A 347 10.42 -0.78 4.98
C MET A 347 9.22 -1.66 5.24
N ALA A 348 9.22 -2.85 4.64
CA ALA A 348 8.20 -3.89 4.82
C ALA A 348 8.85 -5.28 4.93
N PRO A 349 9.87 -5.46 5.80
CA PRO A 349 10.62 -6.71 5.89
C PRO A 349 9.70 -7.85 6.29
N SER A 350 9.65 -8.89 5.45
CA SER A 350 8.66 -9.96 5.57
C SER A 350 8.72 -10.69 6.91
N GLU A 351 9.91 -10.87 7.46
CA GLU A 351 10.13 -11.51 8.77
C GLU A 351 9.49 -10.79 9.96
N TYR A 352 9.11 -9.52 9.81
CA TYR A 352 8.51 -8.72 10.88
C TYR A 352 7.14 -8.16 10.55
N THR A 353 6.78 -8.06 9.27
CA THR A 353 5.61 -7.30 8.84
C THR A 353 4.58 -8.11 8.05
N TYR A 354 4.87 -9.37 7.71
CA TYR A 354 3.95 -10.24 7.00
C TYR A 354 3.09 -11.02 8.00
N PHE A 355 1.77 -10.85 7.92
CA PHE A 355 0.81 -11.49 8.82
C PHE A 355 0.42 -12.90 8.40
N ASP A 356 0.84 -13.36 7.23
CA ASP A 356 0.70 -14.74 6.77
C ASP A 356 1.81 -15.68 7.27
N TYR A 357 2.82 -15.13 7.97
CA TYR A 357 3.84 -15.91 8.64
C TYR A 357 3.30 -16.46 9.97
N PRO A 358 3.72 -17.68 10.39
CA PRO A 358 3.32 -18.23 11.67
C PRO A 358 3.78 -17.33 12.82
N GLN A 359 2.88 -17.08 13.76
CA GLN A 359 3.15 -16.23 14.93
C GLN A 359 3.68 -17.04 16.11
N TYR A 360 3.48 -18.37 16.10
CA TYR A 360 3.99 -19.29 17.12
C TYR A 360 4.25 -20.70 16.56
N LYS A 361 5.11 -21.46 17.25
CA LYS A 361 5.46 -22.83 16.86
C LYS A 361 4.22 -23.73 16.95
N GLY A 362 3.86 -24.34 15.83
CA GLY A 362 2.71 -25.24 15.71
C GLY A 362 1.42 -24.56 15.25
N GLU A 363 1.47 -23.29 14.88
CA GLU A 363 0.40 -22.69 14.09
C GLU A 363 0.24 -23.46 12.78
N LEU A 364 -1.02 -23.67 12.36
CA LEU A 364 -1.36 -24.60 11.28
C LEU A 364 -0.63 -24.24 9.97
N PRO A 365 0.12 -25.19 9.38
CA PRO A 365 0.89 -24.95 8.15
C PRO A 365 0.02 -24.75 6.89
N GLU A 366 -1.29 -24.91 7.01
CA GLU A 366 -2.25 -24.77 5.92
C GLU A 366 -2.23 -23.38 5.28
N TYR A 367 -1.84 -22.37 6.06
CA TYR A 367 -1.75 -20.97 5.62
C TYR A 367 -0.32 -20.51 5.36
N ASN A 368 0.68 -21.33 5.73
CA ASN A 368 2.08 -20.96 5.57
C ASN A 368 2.95 -22.18 5.22
N ASN A 369 2.93 -22.54 3.94
CA ASN A 369 3.77 -23.59 3.37
C ASN A 369 5.17 -23.12 2.94
N TRP A 370 5.50 -21.86 3.20
CA TRP A 370 6.70 -21.25 2.62
C TRP A 370 7.99 -21.63 3.36
N GLY A 371 7.88 -22.36 4.48
CA GLY A 371 9.04 -22.68 5.33
C GLY A 371 9.61 -21.45 6.06
N MET A 372 8.80 -20.42 6.22
CA MET A 372 9.19 -19.14 6.77
C MET A 372 9.39 -19.20 8.30
N PRO A 373 10.24 -18.35 8.87
CA PRO A 373 10.44 -18.26 10.30
C PRO A 373 9.18 -17.79 11.01
N ILE A 374 9.12 -18.08 12.31
CA ILE A 374 8.08 -17.52 13.16
C ILE A 374 8.27 -16.00 13.24
N THR A 375 7.21 -15.24 12.93
CA THR A 375 7.22 -13.79 13.11
C THR A 375 7.33 -13.47 14.59
N THR A 376 8.40 -12.80 14.98
CA THR A 376 8.58 -12.28 16.34
C THR A 376 8.39 -10.76 16.29
N LEU A 377 7.46 -10.26 17.08
CA LEU A 377 7.27 -8.83 17.30
C LEU A 377 8.38 -8.25 18.19
#